data_22163c6ba9dfcdb4879ceaf2d99a1f7e
#
_entry.id   22163c6ba9dfcdb4879ceaf2d99a1f7e
#
_cell.length_a   1.000
_cell.length_b   1.000
_cell.length_c   1.000
_cell.angle_alpha   90.00
_cell.angle_beta   90.00
_cell.angle_gamma   90.00
#
_symmetry.space_group_name_H-M   'P 1'
#
loop_
_entity.id
_entity.type
_entity.pdbx_description
1 polymer ?
#
loop_
_entity_poly.entity_id
_entity_poly.type
_entity_poly.pdbx_seq_one_letter_code
_entity_poly.pdbx_strand_id
1 'polypeptide(L)'
;QELDLFACVRPVKWFKGVPSPVVRPEDVDMTIFRENTEDIYAGIEWMAGSAEAKKFEKFLIEEMGVKNVRFPGDSSYGVKPVSAEGTKRLVRAAINHALENGLPSVALVHKGNIMKFTEGGFKKWGYEVARQEYADKTFTWDEWDELKKEHGEAHANEVQRKALHEGKL
;
A
#
# COMPACT_ATOMS: atom_id res chain seq x y z
N GLN A 1 20.78 5.92 -2.85
CA GLN A 1 20.36 6.75 -1.71
C GLN A 1 20.66 8.24 -1.93
N GLU A 2 21.69 8.60 -2.67
CA GLU A 2 21.99 10.00 -3.00
C GLU A 2 20.86 10.71 -3.76
N LEU A 3 20.09 9.99 -4.57
CA LEU A 3 18.98 10.52 -5.38
C LEU A 3 17.60 10.37 -4.73
N ASP A 4 17.51 9.75 -3.55
CA ASP A 4 16.25 9.44 -2.84
C ASP A 4 15.13 8.89 -3.75
N LEU A 5 15.45 7.86 -4.53
CA LEU A 5 14.52 7.21 -5.46
C LEU A 5 13.51 6.35 -4.69
N PHE A 6 12.56 6.99 -4.03
CA PHE A 6 11.61 6.34 -3.11
C PHE A 6 10.48 5.57 -3.83
N ALA A 7 10.16 5.94 -5.06
CA ALA A 7 9.10 5.29 -5.83
C ALA A 7 9.67 4.54 -7.03
N CYS A 8 9.39 3.25 -7.11
CA CYS A 8 9.61 2.47 -8.31
C CYS A 8 8.34 2.50 -9.17
N VAL A 9 8.37 3.27 -10.25
CA VAL A 9 7.22 3.47 -11.14
C VAL A 9 7.26 2.44 -12.26
N ARG A 10 6.22 1.62 -12.37
CA ARG A 10 6.13 0.52 -13.34
C ARG A 10 4.85 0.61 -14.15
N PRO A 11 4.89 1.15 -15.38
CA PRO A 11 3.79 1.03 -16.32
C PRO A 11 3.56 -0.42 -16.71
N VAL A 12 2.31 -0.86 -16.66
CA VAL A 12 1.88 -2.21 -17.05
C VAL A 12 0.78 -2.07 -18.09
N LYS A 13 1.13 -2.41 -19.33
CA LYS A 13 0.23 -2.34 -20.48
C LYS A 13 0.45 -3.55 -21.37
N TRP A 14 -0.65 -4.10 -21.88
CA TRP A 14 -0.57 -5.15 -22.87
C TRP A 14 -0.37 -4.58 -24.28
N PHE A 15 0.39 -5.28 -25.10
CA PHE A 15 0.62 -4.94 -26.49
C PHE A 15 0.05 -6.05 -27.40
N LYS A 16 -0.66 -5.67 -28.46
CA LYS A 16 -1.30 -6.58 -29.40
C LYS A 16 -0.28 -7.57 -29.98
N GLY A 17 -0.59 -8.87 -29.93
CA GLY A 17 0.27 -9.94 -30.42
C GLY A 17 1.16 -10.60 -29.36
N VAL A 18 1.18 -10.07 -28.13
CA VAL A 18 1.89 -10.68 -27.01
C VAL A 18 0.96 -11.65 -26.28
N PRO A 19 1.39 -12.92 -26.04
CA PRO A 19 0.62 -13.86 -25.23
C PRO A 19 0.37 -13.30 -23.80
N SER A 20 -0.83 -13.54 -23.27
CA SER A 20 -1.19 -13.09 -21.92
C SER A 20 -2.01 -14.16 -21.20
N PRO A 21 -1.82 -14.35 -19.89
CA PRO A 21 -2.67 -15.22 -19.07
C PRO A 21 -4.01 -14.58 -18.71
N VAL A 22 -4.18 -13.28 -18.98
CA VAL A 22 -5.40 -12.53 -18.68
C VAL A 22 -6.42 -12.71 -19.78
N VAL A 23 -7.70 -12.87 -19.42
CA VAL A 23 -8.80 -13.12 -20.38
C VAL A 23 -9.02 -11.95 -21.34
N ARG A 24 -8.89 -10.72 -20.84
CA ARG A 24 -9.01 -9.49 -21.63
C ARG A 24 -7.79 -8.61 -21.39
N PRO A 25 -6.66 -8.95 -22.01
CA PRO A 25 -5.41 -8.23 -21.77
C PRO A 25 -5.42 -6.79 -22.27
N GLU A 26 -6.28 -6.48 -23.25
CA GLU A 26 -6.50 -5.12 -23.78
C GLU A 26 -7.03 -4.14 -22.73
N ASP A 27 -7.66 -4.64 -21.66
CA ASP A 27 -8.17 -3.82 -20.55
C ASP A 27 -7.06 -3.50 -19.52
N VAL A 28 -5.87 -4.07 -19.69
CA VAL A 28 -4.74 -3.84 -18.76
C VAL A 28 -3.94 -2.61 -19.21
N ASP A 29 -4.18 -1.50 -18.51
CA ASP A 29 -3.39 -0.26 -18.62
C ASP A 29 -3.35 0.40 -17.24
N MET A 30 -2.27 0.16 -16.50
CA MET A 30 -2.10 0.69 -15.15
C MET A 30 -0.65 1.08 -14.89
N THR A 31 -0.44 1.98 -13.93
CA THR A 31 0.90 2.31 -13.45
C THR A 31 1.01 1.94 -11.97
N ILE A 32 2.00 1.11 -11.63
CA ILE A 32 2.25 0.66 -10.27
C ILE A 32 3.30 1.57 -9.64
N PHE A 33 2.94 2.22 -8.53
CA PHE A 33 3.86 2.94 -7.65
C PHE A 33 4.23 2.03 -6.49
N ARG A 34 5.48 1.58 -6.45
CA ARG A 34 5.98 0.69 -5.41
C ARG A 34 6.98 1.41 -4.53
N GLU A 35 6.83 1.26 -3.21
CA GLU A 35 7.85 1.68 -2.25
C GLU A 35 9.20 1.03 -2.57
N ASN A 36 10.28 1.78 -2.45
CA ASN A 36 11.61 1.35 -2.86
C ASN A 36 12.71 1.58 -1.80
N THR A 37 12.40 2.22 -0.68
CA THR A 37 13.39 2.60 0.35
C THR A 37 13.07 2.08 1.73
N GLU A 38 11.84 1.66 1.97
CA GLU A 38 11.35 1.05 3.21
C GLU A 38 10.85 -0.37 2.98
N ASP A 39 10.06 -0.89 3.91
CA ASP A 39 9.46 -2.19 3.87
C ASP A 39 10.55 -3.28 3.80
N ILE A 40 10.31 -4.34 3.05
CA ILE A 40 11.30 -5.40 2.83
C ILE A 40 12.54 -4.90 2.07
N TYR A 41 12.45 -3.78 1.38
CA TYR A 41 13.57 -3.17 0.64
C TYR A 41 14.59 -2.46 1.54
N ALA A 42 14.29 -2.29 2.82
CA ALA A 42 15.27 -1.83 3.81
C ALA A 42 16.42 -2.83 4.01
N GLY A 43 16.22 -4.11 3.66
CA GLY A 43 17.27 -5.14 3.72
C GLY A 43 17.75 -5.45 5.13
N ILE A 44 16.90 -5.27 6.14
CA ILE A 44 17.24 -5.54 7.55
C ILE A 44 16.90 -6.99 7.83
N GLU A 45 17.90 -7.86 7.76
CA GLU A 45 17.70 -9.30 7.96
C GLU A 45 18.93 -10.02 8.53
N TRP A 46 18.68 -11.15 9.16
CA TRP A 46 19.70 -12.03 9.73
C TRP A 46 19.39 -13.49 9.43
N MET A 47 20.43 -14.22 9.01
CA MET A 47 20.34 -15.63 8.64
C MET A 47 20.20 -16.52 9.87
N ALA A 48 19.38 -17.58 9.76
CA ALA A 48 19.25 -18.61 10.78
C ALA A 48 20.61 -19.14 11.26
N GLY A 49 20.73 -19.31 12.58
CA GLY A 49 21.96 -19.80 13.22
C GLY A 49 23.06 -18.75 13.43
N SER A 50 22.96 -17.55 12.82
CA SER A 50 23.91 -16.45 13.08
C SER A 50 23.82 -15.95 14.53
N ALA A 51 24.87 -15.28 15.00
CA ALA A 51 24.89 -14.69 16.34
C ALA A 51 23.85 -13.58 16.48
N GLU A 52 23.66 -12.81 15.42
CA GLU A 52 22.70 -11.72 15.34
C GLU A 52 21.26 -12.24 15.35
N ALA A 53 20.96 -13.30 14.58
CA ALA A 53 19.63 -13.93 14.60
C ALA A 53 19.28 -14.46 15.99
N LYS A 54 20.23 -15.11 16.67
CA LYS A 54 20.05 -15.59 18.05
C LYS A 54 19.82 -14.46 19.04
N LYS A 55 20.58 -13.35 18.90
CA LYS A 55 20.39 -12.15 19.74
C LYS A 55 19.02 -11.52 19.52
N PHE A 56 18.59 -11.40 18.27
CA PHE A 56 17.29 -10.84 17.91
C PHE A 56 16.14 -11.73 18.40
N GLU A 57 16.25 -13.05 18.22
CA GLU A 57 15.27 -14.02 18.73
C GLU A 57 15.12 -13.93 20.25
N LYS A 58 16.24 -13.88 20.98
CA LYS A 58 16.23 -13.71 22.43
C LYS A 58 15.50 -12.43 22.84
N PHE A 59 15.79 -11.31 22.20
CA PHE A 59 15.11 -10.04 22.42
C PHE A 59 13.59 -10.16 22.19
N LEU A 60 13.18 -10.75 21.06
CA LEU A 60 11.76 -10.94 20.74
C LEU A 60 11.03 -11.78 21.80
N ILE A 61 11.63 -12.88 22.25
CA ILE A 61 10.98 -13.83 23.17
C ILE A 61 11.03 -13.31 24.60
N GLU A 62 12.20 -12.90 25.11
CA GLU A 62 12.40 -12.56 26.50
C GLU A 62 11.96 -11.13 26.85
N GLU A 63 12.19 -10.15 25.96
CA GLU A 63 11.89 -8.75 26.24
C GLU A 63 10.57 -8.30 25.64
N MET A 64 10.26 -8.71 24.39
CA MET A 64 9.00 -8.36 23.72
C MET A 64 7.85 -9.35 23.98
N GLY A 65 8.12 -10.48 24.62
CA GLY A 65 7.11 -11.48 24.97
C GLY A 65 6.48 -12.18 23.78
N VAL A 66 7.17 -12.27 22.65
CA VAL A 66 6.70 -12.94 21.45
C VAL A 66 6.65 -14.46 21.69
N LYS A 67 5.47 -15.07 21.49
CA LYS A 67 5.23 -16.51 21.77
C LYS A 67 5.05 -17.36 20.52
N ASN A 68 4.94 -16.75 19.37
CA ASN A 68 4.55 -17.43 18.13
C ASN A 68 5.71 -17.62 17.13
N VAL A 69 6.95 -17.62 17.60
CA VAL A 69 8.07 -18.14 16.82
C VAL A 69 7.96 -19.65 16.80
N ARG A 70 7.64 -20.23 15.66
CA ARG A 70 7.32 -21.67 15.55
C ARG A 70 8.55 -22.56 15.70
N PHE A 71 9.70 -22.13 15.17
CA PHE A 71 10.96 -22.87 15.17
C PHE A 71 12.09 -22.00 15.69
N PRO A 72 12.17 -21.80 17.03
CA PRO A 72 13.29 -21.05 17.64
C PRO A 72 14.63 -21.73 17.33
N GLY A 73 15.65 -20.92 17.08
CA GLY A 73 16.99 -21.39 16.74
C GLY A 73 17.20 -21.79 15.29
N ASP A 74 16.13 -22.01 14.51
CA ASP A 74 16.17 -22.42 13.10
C ASP A 74 15.46 -21.41 12.16
N SER A 75 15.16 -20.23 12.67
CA SER A 75 14.50 -19.17 11.91
C SER A 75 15.48 -18.08 11.50
N SER A 76 15.37 -17.63 10.23
CA SER A 76 15.91 -16.33 9.80
C SER A 76 14.91 -15.23 10.16
N TYR A 77 15.40 -14.03 10.41
CA TYR A 77 14.57 -12.89 10.81
C TYR A 77 14.77 -11.72 9.87
N GLY A 78 13.68 -11.04 9.54
CA GLY A 78 13.69 -9.78 8.81
C GLY A 78 12.80 -8.73 9.48
N VAL A 79 13.21 -7.48 9.42
CA VAL A 79 12.44 -6.34 9.94
C VAL A 79 11.88 -5.54 8.78
N LYS A 80 10.58 -5.29 8.86
CA LYS A 80 9.81 -4.55 7.87
C LYS A 80 9.36 -3.20 8.45
N PRO A 81 10.16 -2.13 8.32
CA PRO A 81 9.75 -0.80 8.74
C PRO A 81 8.82 -0.17 7.70
N VAL A 82 7.70 0.39 8.16
CA VAL A 82 6.77 1.17 7.33
C VAL A 82 6.46 2.46 8.06
N SER A 83 6.82 3.61 7.47
CA SER A 83 6.65 4.92 8.09
C SER A 83 5.47 5.70 7.52
N ALA A 84 4.94 6.65 8.29
CA ALA A 84 3.93 7.56 7.83
C ALA A 84 4.46 8.49 6.73
N GLU A 85 5.71 8.95 6.86
CA GLU A 85 6.31 9.86 5.88
C GLU A 85 6.55 9.18 4.54
N GLY A 86 7.19 7.99 4.54
CA GLY A 86 7.42 7.19 3.34
C GLY A 86 6.11 6.83 2.64
N THR A 87 5.10 6.40 3.41
CA THR A 87 3.76 6.12 2.87
C THR A 87 3.14 7.35 2.22
N LYS A 88 3.11 8.47 2.94
CA LYS A 88 2.44 9.69 2.46
C LYS A 88 3.09 10.25 1.20
N ARG A 89 4.42 10.24 1.10
CA ARG A 89 5.10 10.69 -0.13
C ARG A 89 4.82 9.80 -1.33
N LEU A 90 4.76 8.49 -1.14
CA LEU A 90 4.42 7.54 -2.20
C LEU A 90 2.99 7.75 -2.70
N VAL A 91 2.04 7.89 -1.77
CA VAL A 91 0.62 8.09 -2.11
C VAL A 91 0.40 9.43 -2.82
N ARG A 92 1.05 10.52 -2.38
CA ARG A 92 1.01 11.81 -3.10
C ARG A 92 1.52 11.68 -4.53
N ALA A 93 2.63 10.97 -4.73
CA ALA A 93 3.18 10.76 -6.06
C ALA A 93 2.20 9.99 -6.97
N ALA A 94 1.53 8.97 -6.44
CA ALA A 94 0.54 8.19 -7.19
C ALA A 94 -0.73 9.01 -7.51
N ILE A 95 -1.25 9.78 -6.55
CA ILE A 95 -2.43 10.63 -6.76
C ILE A 95 -2.11 11.72 -7.80
N ASN A 96 -0.99 12.42 -7.67
CA ASN A 96 -0.59 13.44 -8.63
C ASN A 96 -0.46 12.86 -10.04
N HIS A 97 0.20 11.72 -10.18
CA HIS A 97 0.31 11.02 -11.46
C HIS A 97 -1.07 10.69 -12.06
N ALA A 98 -2.00 10.20 -11.24
CA ALA A 98 -3.35 9.88 -11.70
C ALA A 98 -4.09 11.13 -12.18
N LEU A 99 -4.03 12.23 -11.43
CA LEU A 99 -4.65 13.51 -11.80
C LEU A 99 -4.04 14.10 -13.08
N GLU A 100 -2.72 14.12 -13.20
CA GLU A 100 -2.00 14.65 -14.36
C GLU A 100 -2.28 13.88 -15.64
N ASN A 101 -2.54 12.57 -15.53
CA ASN A 101 -2.80 11.69 -16.67
C ASN A 101 -4.28 11.34 -16.88
N GLY A 102 -5.20 11.95 -16.12
CA GLY A 102 -6.63 11.69 -16.23
C GLY A 102 -7.01 10.22 -15.95
N LEU A 103 -6.27 9.55 -15.05
CA LEU A 103 -6.58 8.17 -14.69
C LEU A 103 -7.79 8.12 -13.75
N PRO A 104 -8.59 7.04 -13.78
CA PRO A 104 -9.89 7.00 -13.10
C PRO A 104 -9.79 6.75 -11.58
N SER A 105 -8.68 6.22 -11.09
CA SER A 105 -8.58 5.85 -9.67
C SER A 105 -7.15 5.56 -9.23
N VAL A 106 -6.93 5.59 -7.92
CA VAL A 106 -5.73 5.09 -7.24
C VAL A 106 -6.13 4.00 -6.25
N ALA A 107 -5.55 2.81 -6.40
CA ALA A 107 -5.78 1.69 -5.50
C ALA A 107 -4.62 1.55 -4.51
N LEU A 108 -4.90 1.55 -3.20
CA LEU A 108 -3.94 1.22 -2.16
C LEU A 108 -3.89 -0.30 -1.95
N VAL A 109 -2.82 -0.95 -2.39
CA VAL A 109 -2.64 -2.41 -2.27
C VAL A 109 -1.84 -2.72 -1.00
N HIS A 110 -2.44 -3.49 -0.08
CA HIS A 110 -1.84 -3.79 1.21
C HIS A 110 -2.39 -5.10 1.82
N LYS A 111 -1.68 -5.66 2.80
CA LYS A 111 -2.09 -6.86 3.56
C LYS A 111 -2.48 -6.51 5.02
N GLY A 112 -3.22 -5.43 5.21
CA GLY A 112 -3.60 -4.90 6.52
C GLY A 112 -4.51 -5.77 7.38
N ASN A 113 -5.13 -6.82 6.81
CA ASN A 113 -5.89 -7.80 7.57
C ASN A 113 -5.00 -8.72 8.43
N ILE A 114 -3.74 -8.92 8.05
CA ILE A 114 -2.73 -9.70 8.78
C ILE A 114 -1.75 -8.77 9.49
N MET A 115 -1.10 -7.88 8.77
CA MET A 115 -0.12 -6.95 9.31
C MET A 115 -0.78 -5.59 9.63
N LYS A 116 -1.51 -5.58 10.75
CA LYS A 116 -2.40 -4.48 11.12
C LYS A 116 -1.73 -3.13 11.35
N PHE A 117 -0.46 -3.12 11.76
CA PHE A 117 0.26 -1.89 12.12
C PHE A 117 1.17 -1.38 11.00
N THR A 118 1.80 -2.25 10.23
CA THR A 118 2.62 -1.87 9.07
C THR A 118 1.73 -1.65 7.84
N GLU A 119 1.15 -2.69 7.29
CA GLU A 119 0.26 -2.62 6.13
C GLU A 119 -1.03 -1.84 6.42
N GLY A 120 -1.62 -2.04 7.60
CA GLY A 120 -2.79 -1.27 8.06
C GLY A 120 -2.45 0.19 8.29
N GLY A 121 -1.23 0.50 8.75
CA GLY A 121 -0.68 1.86 8.82
C GLY A 121 -0.58 2.50 7.45
N PHE A 122 -0.02 1.78 6.46
CA PHE A 122 0.05 2.22 5.07
C PHE A 122 -1.34 2.60 4.54
N LYS A 123 -2.34 1.74 4.70
CA LYS A 123 -3.73 2.07 4.34
C LYS A 123 -4.18 3.36 5.01
N LYS A 124 -4.08 3.43 6.34
CA LYS A 124 -4.56 4.57 7.12
C LYS A 124 -3.93 5.89 6.66
N TRP A 125 -2.61 5.93 6.57
CA TRP A 125 -1.89 7.14 6.17
C TRP A 125 -2.15 7.52 4.70
N GLY A 126 -2.38 6.54 3.83
CA GLY A 126 -2.78 6.79 2.45
C GLY A 126 -4.16 7.46 2.35
N TYR A 127 -5.15 6.99 3.11
CA TYR A 127 -6.46 7.65 3.20
C TYR A 127 -6.41 9.01 3.87
N GLU A 128 -5.52 9.21 4.86
CA GLU A 128 -5.28 10.54 5.44
C GLU A 128 -4.82 11.55 4.39
N VAL A 129 -3.89 11.17 3.50
CA VAL A 129 -3.45 12.02 2.38
C VAL A 129 -4.62 12.38 1.48
N ALA A 130 -5.41 11.39 1.03
CA ALA A 130 -6.55 11.63 0.17
C ALA A 130 -7.55 12.63 0.78
N ARG A 131 -7.90 12.43 2.06
CA ARG A 131 -8.87 13.27 2.76
C ARG A 131 -8.35 14.66 3.14
N GLN A 132 -7.07 14.79 3.49
CA GLN A 132 -6.52 16.06 4.00
C GLN A 132 -5.97 16.96 2.89
N GLU A 133 -5.40 16.36 1.84
CA GLU A 133 -4.66 17.08 0.81
C GLU A 133 -5.38 17.07 -0.54
N TYR A 134 -6.31 16.13 -0.78
CA TYR A 134 -6.99 15.93 -2.06
C TYR A 134 -8.51 15.76 -1.92
N ALA A 135 -9.13 16.27 -0.86
CA ALA A 135 -10.57 16.11 -0.59
C ALA A 135 -11.47 16.61 -1.73
N ASP A 136 -11.03 17.63 -2.45
CA ASP A 136 -11.72 18.19 -3.61
C ASP A 136 -11.53 17.33 -4.90
N LYS A 137 -10.55 16.43 -4.92
CA LYS A 137 -10.11 15.65 -6.09
C LYS A 137 -10.28 14.14 -5.94
N THR A 138 -10.60 13.67 -4.76
CA THR A 138 -10.75 12.23 -4.47
C THR A 138 -12.09 11.94 -3.81
N PHE A 139 -12.58 10.71 -3.98
CA PHE A 139 -13.70 10.16 -3.23
C PHE A 139 -13.27 8.78 -2.70
N THR A 140 -13.13 8.64 -1.40
CA THR A 140 -12.54 7.45 -0.78
C THR A 140 -13.59 6.39 -0.42
N TRP A 141 -13.17 5.12 -0.35
CA TRP A 141 -14.04 4.04 0.13
C TRP A 141 -14.47 4.22 1.59
N ASP A 142 -13.66 4.87 2.43
CA ASP A 142 -14.06 5.19 3.81
C ASP A 142 -15.22 6.20 3.84
N GLU A 143 -15.24 7.20 2.94
CA GLU A 143 -16.37 8.12 2.77
C GLU A 143 -17.62 7.40 2.29
N TRP A 144 -17.46 6.47 1.34
CA TRP A 144 -18.57 5.65 0.87
C TRP A 144 -19.15 4.78 1.99
N ASP A 145 -18.30 4.14 2.80
CA ASP A 145 -18.70 3.33 3.94
C ASP A 145 -19.42 4.16 5.03
N GLU A 146 -18.99 5.39 5.27
CA GLU A 146 -19.64 6.32 6.18
C GLU A 146 -21.05 6.69 5.67
N LEU A 147 -21.16 7.11 4.41
CA LEU A 147 -22.44 7.40 3.76
C LEU A 147 -23.39 6.20 3.76
N LYS A 148 -22.87 5.01 3.49
CA LYS A 148 -23.66 3.78 3.53
C LYS A 148 -24.24 3.51 4.92
N LYS A 149 -23.47 3.73 5.98
CA LYS A 149 -23.92 3.54 7.36
C LYS A 149 -24.99 4.54 7.76
N GLU A 150 -24.87 5.80 7.33
CA GLU A 150 -25.76 6.88 7.70
C GLU A 150 -27.03 6.95 6.84
N HIS A 151 -26.91 6.73 5.54
CA HIS A 151 -27.96 6.99 4.56
C HIS A 151 -28.33 5.79 3.67
N GLY A 152 -27.64 4.66 3.86
CA GLY A 152 -27.85 3.44 3.07
C GLY A 152 -27.06 3.39 1.77
N GLU A 153 -26.99 2.19 1.18
CA GLU A 153 -26.12 1.89 0.04
C GLU A 153 -26.55 2.63 -1.24
N ALA A 154 -27.84 2.81 -1.45
CA ALA A 154 -28.34 3.50 -2.65
C ALA A 154 -27.86 4.95 -2.68
N HIS A 155 -27.92 5.65 -1.53
CA HIS A 155 -27.43 7.02 -1.41
C HIS A 155 -25.90 7.11 -1.57
N ALA A 156 -25.16 6.21 -0.94
CA ALA A 156 -23.70 6.16 -1.06
C ALA A 156 -23.26 5.97 -2.53
N ASN A 157 -23.95 5.09 -3.27
CA ASN A 157 -23.71 4.86 -4.70
C ASN A 157 -24.06 6.07 -5.57
N GLU A 158 -25.08 6.82 -5.20
CA GLU A 158 -25.45 8.05 -5.92
C GLU A 158 -24.39 9.13 -5.75
N VAL A 159 -23.95 9.37 -4.50
CA VAL A 159 -22.90 10.34 -4.20
C VAL A 159 -21.58 9.95 -4.87
N GLN A 160 -21.20 8.67 -4.84
CA GLN A 160 -20.01 8.17 -5.54
C GLN A 160 -20.09 8.44 -7.05
N ARG A 161 -21.22 8.09 -7.70
CA ARG A 161 -21.38 8.34 -9.14
C ARG A 161 -21.26 9.81 -9.49
N LYS A 162 -21.81 10.70 -8.65
CA LYS A 162 -21.70 12.14 -8.84
C LYS A 162 -20.25 12.60 -8.72
N ALA A 163 -19.53 12.15 -7.69
CA ALA A 163 -18.11 12.48 -7.49
C ALA A 163 -17.24 12.04 -8.65
N LEU A 164 -17.43 10.81 -9.16
CA LEU A 164 -16.71 10.30 -10.33
C LEU A 164 -17.05 11.08 -11.60
N HIS A 165 -18.32 11.48 -11.79
CA HIS A 165 -18.74 12.31 -12.92
C HIS A 165 -18.13 13.72 -12.87
N GLU A 166 -17.87 14.24 -11.68
CA GLU A 166 -17.17 15.51 -11.45
C GLU A 166 -15.63 15.38 -11.59
N GLY A 167 -15.14 14.21 -11.94
CA GLY A 167 -13.72 13.92 -12.19
C GLY A 167 -12.89 13.63 -10.95
N LYS A 168 -13.51 13.27 -9.83
CA LYS A 168 -12.78 12.77 -8.66
C LYS A 168 -12.24 11.36 -8.92
N LEU A 169 -11.05 11.08 -8.33
CA LEU A 169 -10.43 9.74 -8.33
C LEU A 169 -11.12 8.80 -7.35
#